data_716062b9fc1e1062bf8361bb605ef90e
#
_entry.id   716062b9fc1e1062bf8361bb605ef90e
#
_cell.length_a   1.000
_cell.length_b   1.000
_cell.length_c   1.000
_cell.angle_alpha   90.00
_cell.angle_beta   90.00
_cell.angle_gamma   90.00
#
_symmetry.space_group_name_H-M   'P 1'
#
loop_
_entity.id
_entity.type
_entity.pdbx_description
1 polymer ?
#
loop_
_entity_poly.entity_id
_entity_poly.type
_entity_poly.pdbx_seq_one_letter_code
_entity_poly.pdbx_strand_id
1 'polypeptide(L)'
;NEGNFIVLVMSRNVYGAEIKEHLLLLSIFLVLFSSILIYLVGKIYSGRILIPLQHILKELKRIRANSLNRRLKTTGNNDELEDMIKTLNSMLDRLDSAFKAEKSFVSHASHELNNPITAIQGECEISLLKERSTGEYIEALQRISSESKRISNLIRHLLFLSRQDEELIKSNMEAMSLPDMLNDLIKMNERIRFHHQETGKVATVKANPYLLKIALKNI
;
A
#
# COMPACT_ATOMS: atom_id res chain seq x y z
N ASN A 1 -63.18 -84.40 36.23
CA ASN A 1 -62.06 -83.59 36.67
C ASN A 1 -61.18 -83.22 35.45
N GLU A 2 -61.42 -82.10 34.90
CA GLU A 2 -60.54 -81.54 33.87
C GLU A 2 -59.40 -80.78 34.58
N GLY A 3 -58.19 -81.35 34.52
CA GLY A 3 -57.05 -80.71 35.04
C GLY A 3 -56.51 -79.64 34.12
N ASN A 4 -56.47 -78.41 34.60
CA ASN A 4 -55.83 -77.27 33.89
C ASN A 4 -54.31 -77.42 33.99
N PHE A 5 -53.65 -77.56 32.83
CA PHE A 5 -52.18 -77.59 32.77
C PHE A 5 -51.68 -76.19 32.35
N ILE A 6 -50.77 -75.61 33.14
CA ILE A 6 -50.05 -74.38 32.77
C ILE A 6 -48.70 -74.79 32.16
N VAL A 7 -48.49 -74.59 30.87
CA VAL A 7 -47.23 -74.82 30.19
C VAL A 7 -46.43 -73.50 30.18
N LEU A 8 -45.39 -73.44 30.98
CA LEU A 8 -44.40 -72.38 31.00
C LEU A 8 -43.31 -72.66 29.94
N VAL A 9 -43.36 -71.92 28.80
CA VAL A 9 -42.32 -72.01 27.79
C VAL A 9 -41.23 -70.99 28.10
N MET A 10 -40.08 -71.43 28.59
CA MET A 10 -38.89 -70.62 28.81
C MET A 10 -38.05 -70.66 27.54
N SER A 11 -38.10 -69.56 26.73
CA SER A 11 -37.27 -69.40 25.55
C SER A 11 -36.00 -68.62 25.92
N ARG A 12 -34.83 -69.28 25.85
CA ARG A 12 -33.52 -68.64 26.02
C ARG A 12 -33.13 -68.08 24.69
N ASN A 13 -33.05 -66.76 24.63
CA ASN A 13 -32.66 -66.06 23.40
C ASN A 13 -31.16 -66.14 23.16
N VAL A 14 -30.67 -67.26 22.68
CA VAL A 14 -29.27 -67.57 22.43
C VAL A 14 -28.74 -66.70 21.32
N TYR A 15 -29.53 -66.47 20.29
CA TYR A 15 -29.15 -65.58 19.15
C TYR A 15 -28.97 -64.10 19.55
N GLY A 16 -29.73 -63.63 20.54
CA GLY A 16 -29.58 -62.25 21.01
C GLY A 16 -28.25 -61.97 21.75
N ALA A 17 -27.67 -63.01 22.41
CA ALA A 17 -26.40 -62.87 23.09
C ALA A 17 -25.23 -62.82 22.10
N GLU A 18 -25.20 -63.66 21.07
CA GLU A 18 -24.17 -63.67 20.02
C GLU A 18 -24.21 -62.39 19.18
N ILE A 19 -25.40 -61.92 18.80
CA ILE A 19 -25.55 -60.65 18.05
C ILE A 19 -25.01 -59.47 18.87
N LYS A 20 -25.25 -59.46 20.20
CA LYS A 20 -24.77 -58.40 21.08
C LYS A 20 -23.24 -58.37 21.16
N GLU A 21 -22.59 -59.51 21.24
CA GLU A 21 -21.11 -59.59 21.24
C GLU A 21 -20.51 -59.08 19.92
N HIS A 22 -21.07 -59.50 18.79
CA HIS A 22 -20.63 -59.00 17.47
C HIS A 22 -20.85 -57.51 17.30
N LEU A 23 -21.98 -56.96 17.77
CA LEU A 23 -22.26 -55.52 17.74
C LEU A 23 -21.28 -54.74 18.65
N LEU A 24 -20.93 -55.25 19.82
CA LEU A 24 -19.93 -54.65 20.69
C LEU A 24 -18.53 -54.63 20.05
N LEU A 25 -18.10 -55.74 19.47
CA LEU A 25 -16.81 -55.78 18.75
C LEU A 25 -16.78 -54.84 17.57
N LEU A 26 -17.86 -54.78 16.79
CA LEU A 26 -17.99 -53.85 15.67
C LEU A 26 -17.95 -52.40 16.14
N SER A 27 -18.64 -52.04 17.22
CA SER A 27 -18.64 -50.67 17.76
C SER A 27 -17.26 -50.28 18.29
N ILE A 28 -16.54 -51.15 18.98
CA ILE A 28 -15.17 -50.92 19.45
C ILE A 28 -14.25 -50.70 18.25
N PHE A 29 -14.35 -51.55 17.21
CA PHE A 29 -13.55 -51.39 15.98
C PHE A 29 -13.82 -50.02 15.29
N LEU A 30 -15.07 -49.62 15.16
CA LEU A 30 -15.43 -48.34 14.57
C LEU A 30 -14.88 -47.13 15.35
N VAL A 31 -14.94 -47.18 16.69
CA VAL A 31 -14.40 -46.15 17.57
C VAL A 31 -12.88 -46.05 17.43
N LEU A 32 -12.18 -47.20 17.45
CA LEU A 32 -10.73 -47.21 17.26
C LEU A 32 -10.31 -46.71 15.88
N PHE A 33 -11.00 -47.19 14.83
CA PHE A 33 -10.74 -46.75 13.46
C PHE A 33 -10.96 -45.26 13.27
N SER A 34 -12.09 -44.72 13.77
CA SER A 34 -12.37 -43.28 13.70
C SER A 34 -11.36 -42.44 14.47
N SER A 35 -10.93 -42.91 15.65
CA SER A 35 -9.89 -42.23 16.45
C SER A 35 -8.56 -42.16 15.73
N ILE A 36 -8.12 -43.24 15.09
CA ILE A 36 -6.90 -43.27 14.27
C ILE A 36 -7.03 -42.31 13.07
N LEU A 37 -8.17 -42.34 12.40
CA LEU A 37 -8.44 -41.47 11.25
C LEU A 37 -8.37 -39.97 11.61
N ILE A 38 -9.04 -39.61 12.73
CA ILE A 38 -9.02 -38.22 13.26
C ILE A 38 -7.59 -37.80 13.60
N TYR A 39 -6.83 -38.67 14.26
CA TYR A 39 -5.42 -38.41 14.59
C TYR A 39 -4.56 -38.15 13.34
N LEU A 40 -4.68 -39.00 12.31
CA LEU A 40 -3.95 -38.86 11.05
C LEU A 40 -4.31 -37.57 10.31
N VAL A 41 -5.61 -37.28 10.18
CA VAL A 41 -6.08 -36.06 9.55
C VAL A 41 -5.58 -34.81 10.32
N GLY A 42 -5.70 -34.82 11.65
CA GLY A 42 -5.21 -33.73 12.50
C GLY A 42 -3.70 -33.49 12.35
N LYS A 43 -2.92 -34.57 12.30
CA LYS A 43 -1.46 -34.48 12.10
C LYS A 43 -1.08 -33.90 10.74
N ILE A 44 -1.76 -34.32 9.66
CA ILE A 44 -1.53 -33.81 8.29
C ILE A 44 -1.93 -32.33 8.23
N TYR A 45 -3.09 -31.98 8.77
CA TYR A 45 -3.60 -30.60 8.76
C TYR A 45 -2.69 -29.64 9.55
N SER A 46 -2.27 -30.08 10.75
CA SER A 46 -1.33 -29.28 11.57
C SER A 46 -0.01 -29.03 10.85
N GLY A 47 0.56 -30.04 10.22
CA GLY A 47 1.85 -29.93 9.53
C GLY A 47 1.81 -29.08 8.26
N ARG A 48 0.71 -29.17 7.50
CA ARG A 48 0.60 -28.50 6.18
C ARG A 48 0.04 -27.08 6.26
N ILE A 49 -0.73 -26.74 7.27
CA ILE A 49 -1.43 -25.46 7.34
C ILE A 49 -1.03 -24.66 8.58
N LEU A 50 -1.13 -25.23 9.79
CA LEU A 50 -0.87 -24.46 11.01
C LEU A 50 0.58 -23.99 11.15
N ILE A 51 1.53 -24.88 10.90
CA ILE A 51 2.96 -24.56 11.05
C ILE A 51 3.40 -23.47 10.06
N PRO A 52 3.14 -23.56 8.75
CA PRO A 52 3.46 -22.50 7.80
C PRO A 52 2.78 -21.17 8.15
N LEU A 53 1.52 -21.18 8.57
CA LEU A 53 0.79 -20.00 8.98
C LEU A 53 1.46 -19.26 10.15
N GLN A 54 1.92 -20.02 11.17
CA GLN A 54 2.67 -19.45 12.29
C GLN A 54 3.99 -18.82 11.84
N HIS A 55 4.69 -19.43 10.87
CA HIS A 55 5.89 -18.86 10.27
C HIS A 55 5.61 -17.54 9.57
N ILE A 56 4.56 -17.47 8.75
CA ILE A 56 4.14 -16.24 8.06
C ILE A 56 3.84 -15.13 9.07
N LEU A 57 3.04 -15.42 10.10
CA LEU A 57 2.71 -14.46 11.15
C LEU A 57 3.96 -13.96 11.89
N LYS A 58 4.93 -14.84 12.15
CA LYS A 58 6.19 -14.49 12.80
C LYS A 58 7.05 -13.58 11.91
N GLU A 59 7.13 -13.87 10.61
CA GLU A 59 7.85 -13.02 9.65
C GLU A 59 7.17 -11.67 9.47
N LEU A 60 5.83 -11.62 9.35
CA LEU A 60 5.07 -10.35 9.26
C LEU A 60 5.30 -9.46 10.49
N LYS A 61 5.31 -10.03 11.70
CA LYS A 61 5.59 -9.27 12.93
C LYS A 61 6.99 -8.66 12.96
N ARG A 62 7.94 -9.16 12.17
CA ARG A 62 9.31 -8.63 12.05
C ARG A 62 9.44 -7.51 11.03
N ILE A 63 8.45 -7.36 10.15
CA ILE A 63 8.47 -6.30 9.15
C ILE A 63 8.12 -4.97 9.84
N ARG A 64 9.01 -4.01 9.71
CA ARG A 64 8.86 -2.64 10.23
C ARG A 64 9.09 -1.65 9.10
N ALA A 65 8.79 -0.38 9.32
CA ALA A 65 9.00 0.68 8.35
C ALA A 65 10.42 0.69 7.73
N ASN A 66 11.44 0.37 8.53
CA ASN A 66 12.84 0.31 8.07
C ASN A 66 13.21 -1.02 7.35
N SER A 67 12.30 -1.97 7.26
CA SER A 67 12.55 -3.30 6.67
C SER A 67 11.42 -3.76 5.75
N LEU A 68 10.71 -2.80 5.13
CA LEU A 68 9.62 -3.07 4.18
C LEU A 68 10.08 -3.80 2.91
N ASN A 69 11.38 -3.81 2.62
CA ASN A 69 11.97 -4.56 1.51
C ASN A 69 11.99 -6.08 1.71
N ARG A 70 11.67 -6.57 2.91
CA ARG A 70 11.55 -8.01 3.17
C ARG A 70 10.31 -8.58 2.52
N ARG A 71 10.43 -9.84 2.04
CA ARG A 71 9.31 -10.58 1.47
C ARG A 71 9.16 -11.91 2.17
N LEU A 72 7.91 -12.36 2.25
CA LEU A 72 7.56 -13.67 2.76
C LEU A 72 8.01 -14.72 1.76
N LYS A 73 8.61 -15.80 2.26
CA LYS A 73 9.04 -16.92 1.42
C LYS A 73 7.83 -17.71 0.96
N THR A 74 7.79 -18.02 -0.32
CA THR A 74 6.77 -18.88 -0.92
C THR A 74 6.96 -20.33 -0.44
N THR A 75 5.86 -21.05 -0.28
CA THR A 75 5.89 -22.47 0.14
C THR A 75 6.13 -23.40 -1.05
N GLY A 76 5.87 -22.94 -2.28
CA GLY A 76 6.02 -23.72 -3.52
C GLY A 76 4.94 -24.80 -3.72
N ASN A 77 3.91 -24.84 -2.87
CA ASN A 77 2.87 -25.89 -2.90
C ASN A 77 1.71 -25.56 -3.86
N ASN A 78 1.67 -24.35 -4.43
CA ASN A 78 0.61 -23.86 -5.32
C ASN A 78 -0.80 -24.06 -4.76
N ASP A 79 -0.95 -23.79 -3.45
CA ASP A 79 -2.19 -23.86 -2.68
C ASP A 79 -2.68 -22.44 -2.27
N GLU A 80 -3.79 -22.38 -1.54
CA GLU A 80 -4.40 -21.12 -1.06
C GLU A 80 -3.43 -20.35 -0.14
N LEU A 81 -2.53 -21.03 0.54
CA LEU A 81 -1.50 -20.42 1.38
C LEU A 81 -0.47 -19.68 0.52
N GLU A 82 -0.08 -20.25 -0.62
CA GLU A 82 0.80 -19.61 -1.59
C GLU A 82 0.18 -18.34 -2.17
N ASP A 83 -1.10 -18.38 -2.50
CA ASP A 83 -1.81 -17.20 -3.03
C ASP A 83 -1.97 -16.10 -1.98
N MET A 84 -2.16 -16.47 -0.72
CA MET A 84 -2.13 -15.54 0.41
C MET A 84 -0.75 -14.86 0.52
N ILE A 85 0.34 -15.62 0.43
CA ILE A 85 1.72 -15.09 0.48
C ILE A 85 1.96 -14.12 -0.68
N LYS A 86 1.55 -14.46 -1.92
CA LYS A 86 1.68 -13.57 -3.09
C LYS A 86 0.92 -12.26 -2.88
N THR A 87 -0.31 -12.35 -2.37
CA THR A 87 -1.14 -11.18 -2.06
C THR A 87 -0.48 -10.29 -1.01
N LEU A 88 0.01 -10.88 0.09
CA LEU A 88 0.72 -10.15 1.14
C LEU A 88 2.01 -9.50 0.61
N ASN A 89 2.79 -10.20 -0.21
CA ASN A 89 3.98 -9.64 -0.84
C ASN A 89 3.64 -8.46 -1.76
N SER A 90 2.55 -8.55 -2.53
CA SER A 90 2.05 -7.43 -3.35
C SER A 90 1.65 -6.22 -2.52
N MET A 91 1.02 -6.42 -1.35
CA MET A 91 0.72 -5.34 -0.40
C MET A 91 2.00 -4.72 0.16
N LEU A 92 2.99 -5.54 0.51
CA LEU A 92 4.30 -5.07 0.97
C LEU A 92 5.04 -4.26 -0.11
N ASP A 93 4.96 -4.65 -1.40
CA ASP A 93 5.53 -3.91 -2.53
C ASP A 93 4.91 -2.52 -2.66
N ARG A 94 3.58 -2.44 -2.56
CA ARG A 94 2.86 -1.15 -2.60
C ARG A 94 3.24 -0.26 -1.41
N LEU A 95 3.33 -0.84 -0.22
CA LEU A 95 3.70 -0.11 0.99
C LEU A 95 5.14 0.39 0.94
N ASP A 96 6.08 -0.44 0.49
CA ASP A 96 7.50 -0.08 0.30
C ASP A 96 7.65 1.06 -0.70
N SER A 97 6.93 0.98 -1.82
CA SER A 97 6.91 2.02 -2.85
C SER A 97 6.34 3.33 -2.33
N ALA A 98 5.21 3.29 -1.61
CA ALA A 98 4.59 4.47 -1.00
C ALA A 98 5.53 5.12 0.02
N PHE A 99 6.15 4.33 0.89
CA PHE A 99 7.09 4.82 1.90
C PHE A 99 8.35 5.45 1.30
N LYS A 100 8.88 4.84 0.22
CA LYS A 100 10.02 5.41 -0.53
C LYS A 100 9.64 6.73 -1.19
N ALA A 101 8.46 6.82 -1.80
CA ALA A 101 7.94 8.04 -2.39
C ALA A 101 7.79 9.15 -1.35
N GLU A 102 7.20 8.84 -0.17
CA GLU A 102 7.06 9.78 0.94
C GLU A 102 8.42 10.28 1.44
N LYS A 103 9.37 9.38 1.66
CA LYS A 103 10.72 9.74 2.10
C LYS A 103 11.43 10.64 1.08
N SER A 104 11.32 10.32 -0.21
CA SER A 104 11.87 11.13 -1.28
C SER A 104 11.21 12.52 -1.33
N PHE A 105 9.89 12.57 -1.19
CA PHE A 105 9.13 13.82 -1.14
C PHE A 105 9.60 14.73 0.00
N VAL A 106 9.72 14.20 1.23
CA VAL A 106 10.21 14.96 2.39
C VAL A 106 11.65 15.46 2.18
N SER A 107 12.51 14.60 1.60
CA SER A 107 13.89 14.98 1.30
C SER A 107 13.98 16.12 0.29
N HIS A 108 13.26 16.00 -0.84
CA HIS A 108 13.23 17.03 -1.87
C HIS A 108 12.62 18.34 -1.36
N ALA A 109 11.51 18.26 -0.62
CA ALA A 109 10.88 19.43 -0.02
C ALA A 109 11.84 20.16 0.93
N SER A 110 12.60 19.42 1.73
CA SER A 110 13.59 19.99 2.65
C SER A 110 14.72 20.70 1.90
N HIS A 111 15.23 20.09 0.83
CA HIS A 111 16.28 20.72 0.00
C HIS A 111 15.76 21.98 -0.70
N GLU A 112 14.57 21.93 -1.29
CA GLU A 112 13.96 23.06 -1.98
C GLU A 112 13.58 24.23 -1.05
N LEU A 113 13.28 23.93 0.23
CA LEU A 113 13.04 24.96 1.24
C LEU A 113 14.35 25.56 1.77
N ASN A 114 15.39 24.75 1.97
CA ASN A 114 16.66 25.22 2.51
C ASN A 114 17.37 26.18 1.55
N ASN A 115 17.26 25.97 0.24
CA ASN A 115 17.92 26.84 -0.75
C ASN A 115 17.55 28.33 -0.61
N PRO A 116 16.27 28.73 -0.68
CA PRO A 116 15.88 30.13 -0.53
C PRO A 116 16.15 30.66 0.89
N ILE A 117 16.06 29.83 1.92
CA ILE A 117 16.39 30.23 3.31
C ILE A 117 17.86 30.60 3.40
N THR A 118 18.74 29.77 2.84
CA THR A 118 20.19 30.07 2.81
C THR A 118 20.50 31.33 2.03
N ALA A 119 19.79 31.57 0.90
CA ALA A 119 19.94 32.80 0.12
C ALA A 119 19.52 34.05 0.92
N ILE A 120 18.39 33.96 1.66
CA ILE A 120 17.94 35.06 2.54
C ILE A 120 18.96 35.32 3.65
N GLN A 121 19.43 34.25 4.32
CA GLN A 121 20.44 34.37 5.37
C GLN A 121 21.73 35.02 4.86
N GLY A 122 22.25 34.53 3.73
CA GLY A 122 23.44 35.14 3.12
C GLY A 122 23.28 36.61 2.75
N GLU A 123 22.10 36.99 2.20
CA GLU A 123 21.84 38.39 1.87
C GLU A 123 21.76 39.28 3.12
N CYS A 124 21.17 38.76 4.20
CA CYS A 124 21.15 39.46 5.49
C CYS A 124 22.56 39.62 6.07
N GLU A 125 23.36 38.53 6.12
CA GLU A 125 24.72 38.54 6.65
C GLU A 125 25.60 39.54 5.88
N ILE A 126 25.57 39.48 4.55
CA ILE A 126 26.36 40.40 3.71
C ILE A 126 25.89 41.85 3.91
N SER A 127 24.60 42.09 4.13
CA SER A 127 24.06 43.42 4.36
C SER A 127 24.44 43.99 5.73
N LEU A 128 24.74 43.13 6.71
CA LEU A 128 25.13 43.53 8.07
C LEU A 128 26.66 43.66 8.24
N LEU A 129 27.45 43.11 7.30
CA LEU A 129 28.94 43.13 7.43
C LEU A 129 29.55 44.51 7.37
N LYS A 130 28.97 45.46 6.63
CA LYS A 130 29.42 46.83 6.45
C LYS A 130 28.29 47.77 6.09
N GLU A 131 28.50 49.04 6.34
CA GLU A 131 27.56 50.06 5.87
C GLU A 131 27.48 50.08 4.33
N ARG A 132 26.30 50.23 3.80
CA ARG A 132 25.95 50.21 2.40
C ARG A 132 25.15 51.46 2.02
N SER A 133 25.11 51.77 0.75
CA SER A 133 24.22 52.80 0.24
C SER A 133 22.75 52.37 0.39
N THR A 134 21.86 53.35 0.47
CA THR A 134 20.41 53.12 0.51
C THR A 134 19.94 52.29 -0.69
N GLY A 135 20.53 52.47 -1.86
CA GLY A 135 20.19 51.68 -3.06
C GLY A 135 20.54 50.20 -2.90
N GLU A 136 21.75 49.90 -2.35
CA GLU A 136 22.16 48.50 -2.12
C GLU A 136 21.27 47.79 -1.08
N TYR A 137 20.80 48.51 -0.04
CA TYR A 137 19.85 47.97 0.92
C TYR A 137 18.49 47.68 0.28
N ILE A 138 18.01 48.58 -0.60
CA ILE A 138 16.74 48.35 -1.34
C ILE A 138 16.85 47.08 -2.22
N GLU A 139 17.95 46.92 -2.95
CA GLU A 139 18.18 45.72 -3.75
C GLU A 139 18.23 44.43 -2.91
N ALA A 140 18.93 44.46 -1.75
CA ALA A 140 18.99 43.34 -0.84
C ALA A 140 17.59 42.96 -0.33
N LEU A 141 16.80 43.93 0.10
CA LEU A 141 15.40 43.72 0.53
C LEU A 141 14.52 43.18 -0.60
N GLN A 142 14.70 43.60 -1.83
CA GLN A 142 13.98 43.09 -2.99
C GLN A 142 14.32 41.59 -3.22
N ARG A 143 15.61 41.23 -3.14
CA ARG A 143 16.05 39.83 -3.25
C ARG A 143 15.45 38.97 -2.13
N ILE A 144 15.52 39.42 -0.89
CA ILE A 144 14.90 38.74 0.27
C ILE A 144 13.39 38.57 0.07
N SER A 145 12.69 39.63 -0.40
CA SER A 145 11.26 39.58 -0.69
C SER A 145 10.92 38.57 -1.77
N SER A 146 11.74 38.48 -2.82
CA SER A 146 11.52 37.50 -3.91
C SER A 146 11.68 36.05 -3.42
N GLU A 147 12.71 35.76 -2.62
CA GLU A 147 12.93 34.43 -2.04
C GLU A 147 11.83 34.05 -1.03
N SER A 148 11.35 35.01 -0.23
CA SER A 148 10.21 34.80 0.67
C SER A 148 8.93 34.45 -0.09
N LYS A 149 8.65 35.10 -1.22
CA LYS A 149 7.52 34.74 -2.11
C LYS A 149 7.70 33.33 -2.71
N ARG A 150 8.93 32.97 -3.06
CA ARG A 150 9.27 31.63 -3.57
C ARG A 150 8.95 30.57 -2.53
N ILE A 151 9.37 30.75 -1.25
CA ILE A 151 9.02 29.86 -0.14
C ILE A 151 7.51 29.72 0.02
N SER A 152 6.78 30.83 0.02
CA SER A 152 5.33 30.84 0.16
C SER A 152 4.61 30.06 -0.95
N ASN A 153 5.12 30.15 -2.19
CA ASN A 153 4.62 29.38 -3.31
C ASN A 153 4.93 27.88 -3.16
N LEU A 154 6.16 27.56 -2.74
CA LEU A 154 6.56 26.16 -2.52
C LEU A 154 5.72 25.50 -1.44
N ILE A 155 5.49 26.17 -0.31
CA ILE A 155 4.62 25.65 0.76
C ILE A 155 3.20 25.41 0.23
N ARG A 156 2.64 26.31 -0.58
CA ARG A 156 1.32 26.11 -1.20
C ARG A 156 1.28 24.87 -2.10
N HIS A 157 2.34 24.66 -2.90
CA HIS A 157 2.45 23.46 -3.73
C HIS A 157 2.56 22.17 -2.90
N LEU A 158 3.37 22.18 -1.84
CA LEU A 158 3.50 21.03 -0.92
C LEU A 158 2.17 20.71 -0.23
N LEU A 159 1.46 21.72 0.28
CA LEU A 159 0.15 21.54 0.91
C LEU A 159 -0.89 21.03 -0.10
N PHE A 160 -0.84 21.52 -1.34
CA PHE A 160 -1.71 21.02 -2.40
C PHE A 160 -1.42 19.55 -2.70
N LEU A 161 -0.15 19.14 -2.83
CA LEU A 161 0.24 17.75 -3.04
C LEU A 161 -0.12 16.84 -1.85
N SER A 162 -0.04 17.35 -0.63
CA SER A 162 -0.41 16.61 0.58
C SER A 162 -1.91 16.37 0.75
N ARG A 163 -2.76 17.24 0.17
CA ARG A 163 -4.22 17.15 0.24
C ARG A 163 -4.85 16.35 -0.89
N GLN A 164 -4.04 15.65 -1.70
CA GLN A 164 -4.53 14.95 -2.86
C GLN A 164 -5.43 13.76 -2.47
N ASP A 165 -6.73 14.02 -2.35
CA ASP A 165 -7.73 13.01 -2.63
C ASP A 165 -7.69 12.72 -4.13
N GLU A 166 -7.32 11.50 -4.53
CA GLU A 166 -7.32 11.07 -5.95
C GLU A 166 -8.63 11.37 -6.67
N GLU A 167 -9.74 11.42 -5.94
CA GLU A 167 -11.06 11.77 -6.45
C GLU A 167 -11.16 13.22 -6.89
N LEU A 168 -10.57 14.17 -6.16
CA LEU A 168 -10.55 15.59 -6.53
C LEU A 168 -9.70 15.86 -7.77
N ILE A 169 -8.64 15.08 -7.98
CA ILE A 169 -7.81 15.19 -9.21
C ILE A 169 -8.58 14.66 -10.40
N LYS A 170 -9.25 13.51 -10.25
CA LYS A 170 -10.03 12.88 -11.32
C LYS A 170 -11.30 13.66 -11.67
N SER A 171 -11.94 14.31 -10.70
CA SER A 171 -13.15 15.11 -10.93
C SER A 171 -12.92 16.39 -11.74
N ASN A 172 -11.71 16.93 -11.70
CA ASN A 172 -11.33 18.16 -12.39
C ASN A 172 -10.46 17.92 -13.65
N MET A 173 -10.57 16.74 -14.26
CA MET A 173 -9.91 16.46 -15.53
C MET A 173 -10.73 16.98 -16.70
N GLU A 174 -10.18 17.94 -17.44
CA GLU A 174 -10.77 18.52 -18.64
C GLU A 174 -9.93 18.17 -19.88
N ALA A 175 -10.60 18.06 -21.03
CA ALA A 175 -9.91 17.93 -22.31
C ALA A 175 -9.44 19.31 -22.75
N MET A 176 -8.13 19.50 -22.85
CA MET A 176 -7.54 20.79 -23.20
C MET A 176 -6.53 20.66 -24.33
N SER A 177 -6.38 21.74 -25.06
CA SER A 177 -5.37 21.87 -26.12
C SER A 177 -4.01 22.14 -25.48
N LEU A 178 -3.06 21.24 -25.68
CA LEU A 178 -1.69 21.41 -25.19
C LEU A 178 -1.00 22.63 -25.84
N PRO A 179 -1.17 22.90 -27.17
CA PRO A 179 -0.61 24.08 -27.81
C PRO A 179 -1.11 25.41 -27.21
N ASP A 180 -2.40 25.53 -26.93
CA ASP A 180 -2.97 26.76 -26.37
C ASP A 180 -2.40 27.05 -24.98
N MET A 181 -2.26 26.03 -24.16
CA MET A 181 -1.70 26.13 -22.82
C MET A 181 -0.20 26.47 -22.84
N LEU A 182 0.56 25.92 -23.78
CA LEU A 182 1.96 26.27 -23.99
C LEU A 182 2.09 27.73 -24.45
N ASN A 183 1.24 28.21 -25.36
CA ASN A 183 1.22 29.60 -25.82
C ASN A 183 0.92 30.55 -24.65
N ASP A 184 0.01 30.21 -23.75
CA ASP A 184 -0.27 31.03 -22.57
C ASP A 184 0.91 31.06 -21.59
N LEU A 185 1.64 29.98 -21.42
CA LEU A 185 2.86 29.95 -20.61
C LEU A 185 4.01 30.74 -21.22
N ILE A 186 4.16 30.72 -22.55
CA ILE A 186 5.14 31.52 -23.29
C ILE A 186 4.86 33.02 -23.10
N LYS A 187 3.60 33.43 -23.23
CA LYS A 187 3.19 34.85 -23.00
C LYS A 187 3.47 35.32 -21.58
N MET A 188 3.42 34.40 -20.59
CA MET A 188 3.70 34.73 -19.18
C MET A 188 5.19 34.74 -18.84
N ASN A 189 6.07 34.21 -19.71
CA ASN A 189 7.49 34.04 -19.39
C ASN A 189 8.33 34.25 -20.66
N GLU A 190 8.73 35.51 -20.95
CA GLU A 190 9.48 35.92 -22.14
C GLU A 190 10.83 35.23 -22.34
N ARG A 191 11.32 34.51 -21.31
CA ARG A 191 12.60 33.80 -21.36
C ARG A 191 12.52 32.37 -21.90
N ILE A 192 11.31 31.81 -22.08
CA ILE A 192 11.12 30.44 -22.53
C ILE A 192 10.85 30.44 -24.03
N ARG A 193 11.74 29.80 -24.81
CA ARG A 193 11.55 29.56 -26.24
C ARG A 193 11.26 28.05 -26.43
N PHE A 194 10.03 27.73 -26.81
CA PHE A 194 9.69 26.38 -27.23
C PHE A 194 9.90 26.24 -28.74
N HIS A 195 10.63 25.22 -29.14
CA HIS A 195 10.64 24.74 -30.52
C HIS A 195 9.64 23.59 -30.64
N HIS A 196 8.51 23.82 -31.28
CA HIS A 196 7.58 22.76 -31.60
C HIS A 196 7.55 22.54 -33.10
N GLN A 197 7.53 21.27 -33.51
CA GLN A 197 7.23 20.89 -34.90
C GLN A 197 5.73 20.66 -35.02
N GLU A 198 5.06 21.46 -35.82
CA GLU A 198 3.64 21.26 -36.13
C GLU A 198 3.47 19.96 -36.92
N THR A 199 2.98 18.93 -36.30
CA THR A 199 2.61 17.64 -36.94
C THR A 199 1.15 17.62 -37.42
N GLY A 200 0.50 18.75 -37.53
CA GLY A 200 -0.85 18.91 -38.13
C GLY A 200 -2.02 18.30 -37.32
N LYS A 201 -1.75 17.68 -36.14
CA LYS A 201 -2.80 17.20 -35.23
C LYS A 201 -2.76 18.00 -33.93
N VAL A 202 -3.90 18.60 -33.57
CA VAL A 202 -4.04 19.25 -32.26
C VAL A 202 -3.96 18.17 -31.19
N ALA A 203 -2.91 18.19 -30.39
CA ALA A 203 -2.75 17.29 -29.29
C ALA A 203 -3.66 17.72 -28.14
N THR A 204 -4.79 17.04 -27.96
CA THR A 204 -5.67 17.20 -26.81
C THR A 204 -5.26 16.22 -25.71
N VAL A 205 -5.07 16.75 -24.51
CA VAL A 205 -4.72 15.97 -23.32
C VAL A 205 -5.83 16.13 -22.29
N LYS A 206 -6.27 15.00 -21.71
CA LYS A 206 -7.19 15.00 -20.58
C LYS A 206 -6.38 15.13 -19.30
N ALA A 207 -6.36 16.31 -18.71
CA ALA A 207 -5.56 16.60 -17.53
C ALA A 207 -6.28 17.63 -16.64
N ASN A 208 -5.84 17.73 -15.38
CA ASN A 208 -6.24 18.82 -14.52
C ASN A 208 -5.46 20.08 -14.95
N PRO A 209 -6.15 21.18 -15.31
CA PRO A 209 -5.51 22.40 -15.83
C PRO A 209 -4.46 22.99 -14.90
N TYR A 210 -4.74 22.96 -13.60
CA TYR A 210 -3.86 23.51 -12.57
C TYR A 210 -2.57 22.68 -12.43
N LEU A 211 -2.69 21.36 -12.39
CA LEU A 211 -1.55 20.46 -12.26
C LEU A 211 -0.65 20.49 -13.50
N LEU A 212 -1.26 20.47 -14.67
CA LEU A 212 -0.52 20.54 -15.93
C LEU A 212 0.24 21.86 -16.07
N LYS A 213 -0.37 22.99 -15.64
CA LYS A 213 0.29 24.30 -15.63
C LYS A 213 1.49 24.34 -14.68
N ILE A 214 1.39 23.70 -13.49
CA ILE A 214 2.51 23.59 -12.54
C ILE A 214 3.62 22.72 -13.13
N ALA A 215 3.29 21.58 -13.70
CA ALA A 215 4.27 20.66 -14.30
C ALA A 215 5.05 21.35 -15.44
N LEU A 216 4.35 22.02 -16.36
CA LEU A 216 4.97 22.72 -17.48
C LEU A 216 5.79 23.95 -17.07
N LYS A 217 5.49 24.56 -15.92
CA LYS A 217 6.26 25.70 -15.40
C LYS A 217 7.57 25.27 -14.73
N ASN A 218 7.68 24.00 -14.35
CA ASN A 218 8.86 23.43 -13.66
C ASN A 218 9.80 22.64 -14.61
N ILE A 219 9.50 22.59 -15.90
CA ILE A 219 10.37 22.09 -16.97
C ILE A 219 11.18 23.25 -17.56
#